data_0fc9b6e4f95c4befb6d88cb8a15e0fe2
#
_entry.id   0fc9b6e4f95c4befb6d88cb8a15e0fe2
#
_cell.length_a   1.000
_cell.length_b   1.000
_cell.length_c   1.000
_cell.angle_alpha   90.00
_cell.angle_beta   90.00
_cell.angle_gamma   90.00
#
_symmetry.space_group_name_H-M   'P 1'
#
loop_
_entity.id
_entity.type
_entity.pdbx_description
1 polymer ?
#
loop_
_entity_poly.entity_id
_entity_poly.type
_entity_poly.pdbx_seq_one_letter_code
_entity_poly.pdbx_strand_id
1 'polypeptide(L)'
;KVLKSMVIIHAGNEQENTHITNYFDKKKIKYKKTQISEGDYSAYVECNEETSKILGITKDLYFTDVIAIERKACIDELCNNLKSTGTKERERFEFELTRLKLNTENKFLLIEDKDGEENIRNHNYRSDFKPVSLYNSLKAFEARYKVPIVFQSKEISPMWIYSTIRSHVREKLKQGEYMEGGK
;
A
#
# COMPACT_ATOMS: atom_id res chain seq x y z
N LYS A 1 12.70 -19.97 4.24
CA LYS A 1 13.48 -20.01 3.00
C LYS A 1 12.81 -19.15 1.92
N VAL A 2 11.61 -19.47 1.44
CA VAL A 2 10.90 -18.77 0.36
C VAL A 2 10.88 -17.24 0.50
N LEU A 3 10.63 -16.71 1.71
CA LEU A 3 10.60 -15.26 1.97
C LEU A 3 11.94 -14.53 1.75
N LYS A 4 13.05 -15.24 1.56
CA LYS A 4 14.32 -14.62 1.13
C LYS A 4 14.30 -14.20 -0.34
N SER A 5 13.42 -14.83 -1.12
CA SER A 5 13.20 -14.52 -2.54
C SER A 5 12.03 -13.54 -2.74
N MET A 6 11.46 -13.00 -1.66
CA MET A 6 10.42 -11.96 -1.76
C MET A 6 11.04 -10.63 -2.18
N VAL A 7 10.40 -9.98 -3.14
CA VAL A 7 10.76 -8.66 -3.66
C VAL A 7 9.57 -7.73 -3.46
N ILE A 8 9.81 -6.60 -2.80
CA ILE A 8 8.80 -5.53 -2.72
C ILE A 8 8.71 -4.87 -4.08
N ILE A 9 7.50 -4.65 -4.57
CA ILE A 9 7.26 -3.84 -5.76
C ILE A 9 6.63 -2.51 -5.37
N HIS A 10 7.06 -1.44 -6.06
CA HIS A 10 6.45 -0.13 -5.89
C HIS A 10 6.11 0.49 -7.24
N ALA A 11 5.02 1.27 -7.26
CA ALA A 11 4.51 1.90 -8.47
C ALA A 11 5.53 2.83 -9.12
N GLY A 12 5.57 2.85 -10.45
CA GLY A 12 6.51 3.65 -11.22
C GLY A 12 6.32 5.15 -11.09
N ASN A 13 5.12 5.60 -10.76
CA ASN A 13 4.72 6.99 -10.56
C ASN A 13 4.76 7.43 -9.09
N GLU A 14 5.14 6.53 -8.16
CA GLU A 14 5.28 6.89 -6.75
C GLU A 14 6.41 7.92 -6.57
N GLN A 15 6.06 9.06 -6.02
CA GLN A 15 6.95 10.20 -5.79
C GLN A 15 7.30 10.31 -4.29
N GLU A 16 8.38 11.05 -3.99
CA GLU A 16 8.81 11.33 -2.60
C GLU A 16 9.00 10.07 -1.73
N ASN A 17 9.39 8.95 -2.35
CA ASN A 17 9.59 7.68 -1.66
C ASN A 17 11.06 7.34 -1.33
N THR A 18 11.97 8.30 -1.47
CA THR A 18 13.42 8.10 -1.25
C THR A 18 13.73 7.56 0.15
N HIS A 19 13.02 7.99 1.19
CA HIS A 19 13.20 7.48 2.56
C HIS A 19 12.83 5.99 2.66
N ILE A 20 11.87 5.52 1.86
CA ILE A 20 11.44 4.12 1.81
C ILE A 20 12.51 3.27 1.11
N THR A 21 12.97 3.70 -0.07
CA THR A 21 14.00 2.98 -0.83
C THR A 21 15.34 2.97 -0.08
N ASN A 22 15.74 4.08 0.55
CA ASN A 22 16.94 4.14 1.40
C ASN A 22 16.87 3.17 2.58
N TYR A 23 15.69 3.02 3.20
CA TYR A 23 15.50 2.03 4.25
C TYR A 23 15.66 0.60 3.71
N PHE A 24 15.09 0.30 2.54
CA PHE A 24 15.21 -1.01 1.91
C PHE A 24 16.67 -1.33 1.58
N ASP A 25 17.42 -0.38 1.02
CA ASP A 25 18.84 -0.52 0.74
C ASP A 25 19.65 -0.80 2.02
N LYS A 26 19.42 0.01 3.07
CA LYS A 26 20.08 -0.16 4.37
C LYS A 26 19.80 -1.53 5.01
N LYS A 27 18.59 -2.05 4.83
CA LYS A 27 18.16 -3.35 5.37
C LYS A 27 18.39 -4.51 4.40
N LYS A 28 18.94 -4.26 3.21
CA LYS A 28 19.14 -5.26 2.14
C LYS A 28 17.83 -5.97 1.76
N ILE A 29 16.73 -5.22 1.79
CA ILE A 29 15.42 -5.68 1.33
C ILE A 29 15.41 -5.55 -0.20
N LYS A 30 15.10 -6.61 -0.90
CA LYS A 30 14.93 -6.58 -2.35
C LYS A 30 13.68 -5.77 -2.71
N TYR A 31 13.80 -4.86 -3.67
CA TYR A 31 12.66 -4.11 -4.20
C TYR A 31 12.84 -3.82 -5.69
N LYS A 32 11.73 -3.55 -6.37
CA LYS A 32 11.71 -3.25 -7.81
C LYS A 32 10.64 -2.20 -8.11
N LYS A 33 11.04 -1.20 -8.89
CA LYS A 33 10.11 -0.25 -9.49
C LYS A 33 9.43 -0.89 -10.71
N THR A 34 8.09 -0.95 -10.72
CA THR A 34 7.33 -1.55 -11.81
C THR A 34 5.91 -0.98 -11.85
N GLN A 35 5.19 -1.30 -12.90
CA GLN A 35 3.76 -0.99 -12.95
C GLN A 35 3.01 -1.98 -12.06
N ILE A 36 2.17 -1.44 -11.17
CA ILE A 36 1.27 -2.20 -10.30
C ILE A 36 -0.15 -1.81 -10.68
N SER A 37 -1.05 -2.79 -10.74
CA SER A 37 -2.45 -2.53 -11.06
C SER A 37 -3.21 -1.89 -9.91
N GLU A 38 -2.91 -2.27 -8.65
CA GLU A 38 -3.57 -1.79 -7.45
C GLU A 38 -2.59 -1.30 -6.39
N GLY A 39 -2.78 -0.05 -5.92
CA GLY A 39 -1.97 0.58 -4.88
C GLY A 39 -0.56 0.96 -5.34
N ASP A 40 0.23 1.43 -4.40
CA ASP A 40 1.61 1.88 -4.62
C ASP A 40 2.65 0.84 -4.23
N TYR A 41 2.33 -0.08 -3.31
CA TYR A 41 3.24 -1.12 -2.80
C TYR A 41 2.55 -2.48 -2.72
N SER A 42 3.27 -3.51 -3.15
CA SER A 42 2.93 -4.93 -3.02
C SER A 42 4.20 -5.77 -3.06
N ALA A 43 4.11 -7.07 -3.39
CA ALA A 43 5.27 -7.95 -3.53
C ALA A 43 5.05 -9.08 -4.54
N TYR A 44 6.17 -9.70 -4.92
CA TYR A 44 6.18 -11.03 -5.53
C TYR A 44 7.29 -11.88 -4.90
N VAL A 45 7.22 -13.19 -5.12
CA VAL A 45 8.30 -14.14 -4.83
C VAL A 45 8.97 -14.52 -6.14
N GLU A 46 10.29 -14.30 -6.22
CA GLU A 46 11.09 -14.68 -7.41
C GLU A 46 11.02 -16.18 -7.64
N CYS A 47 10.77 -16.58 -8.88
CA CYS A 47 10.94 -17.96 -9.33
C CYS A 47 12.43 -18.25 -9.52
N ASN A 48 12.96 -19.10 -8.67
CA ASN A 48 14.32 -19.64 -8.75
C ASN A 48 14.31 -21.12 -8.39
N GLU A 49 15.45 -21.78 -8.46
CA GLU A 49 15.54 -23.22 -8.18
C GLU A 49 14.97 -23.63 -6.81
N GLU A 50 15.23 -22.83 -5.76
CA GLU A 50 14.71 -23.10 -4.41
C GLU A 50 13.20 -22.91 -4.33
N THR A 51 12.68 -21.78 -4.85
CA THR A 51 11.24 -21.48 -4.80
C THR A 51 10.43 -22.37 -5.71
N SER A 52 10.94 -22.71 -6.90
CA SER A 52 10.33 -23.70 -7.79
C SER A 52 10.20 -25.06 -7.11
N LYS A 53 11.26 -25.52 -6.44
CA LYS A 53 11.24 -26.80 -5.74
C LYS A 53 10.29 -26.83 -4.55
N ILE A 54 10.17 -25.73 -3.81
CA ILE A 54 9.32 -25.64 -2.59
C ILE A 54 7.87 -25.40 -2.93
N LEU A 55 7.59 -24.51 -3.89
CA LEU A 55 6.24 -24.01 -4.20
C LEU A 55 5.64 -24.62 -5.47
N GLY A 56 6.45 -25.31 -6.29
CA GLY A 56 5.99 -25.84 -7.60
C GLY A 56 5.80 -24.77 -8.67
N ILE A 57 6.31 -23.55 -8.47
CA ILE A 57 6.12 -22.43 -9.41
C ILE A 57 7.12 -22.49 -10.56
N THR A 58 6.71 -22.04 -11.75
CA THR A 58 7.52 -21.94 -12.97
C THR A 58 7.78 -20.49 -13.41
N LYS A 59 7.15 -19.52 -12.75
CA LYS A 59 7.29 -18.07 -12.96
C LYS A 59 7.17 -17.33 -11.63
N ASP A 60 7.52 -16.05 -11.61
CA ASP A 60 7.37 -15.18 -10.43
C ASP A 60 5.93 -15.21 -9.92
N LEU A 61 5.77 -15.38 -8.61
CA LEU A 61 4.47 -15.46 -7.95
C LEU A 61 4.12 -14.11 -7.34
N TYR A 62 3.16 -13.41 -7.94
CA TYR A 62 2.71 -12.09 -7.50
C TYR A 62 1.64 -12.18 -6.42
N PHE A 63 1.64 -11.23 -5.49
CA PHE A 63 0.71 -11.11 -4.37
C PHE A 63 -0.11 -9.82 -4.40
N THR A 64 -0.29 -9.21 -5.56
CA THR A 64 -1.06 -7.97 -5.74
C THR A 64 -2.55 -8.13 -5.43
N ASP A 65 -3.08 -9.34 -5.58
CA ASP A 65 -4.43 -9.74 -5.19
C ASP A 65 -4.55 -10.04 -3.69
N VAL A 66 -3.43 -10.34 -3.02
CA VAL A 66 -3.38 -10.66 -1.58
C VAL A 66 -3.18 -9.43 -0.72
N ILE A 67 -2.25 -8.55 -1.11
CA ILE A 67 -1.87 -7.37 -0.33
C ILE A 67 -1.48 -6.19 -1.24
N ALA A 68 -2.08 -5.03 -1.00
CA ALA A 68 -1.65 -3.78 -1.60
C ALA A 68 -1.78 -2.62 -0.60
N ILE A 69 -0.89 -1.65 -0.71
CA ILE A 69 -0.85 -0.45 0.11
C ILE A 69 -0.88 0.76 -0.84
N GLU A 70 -1.90 1.59 -0.69
CA GLU A 70 -1.95 2.94 -1.26
C GLU A 70 -1.32 3.90 -0.26
N ARG A 71 -0.43 4.80 -0.70
CA ARG A 71 0.29 5.73 0.18
C ARG A 71 -0.03 7.18 -0.16
N LYS A 72 -0.19 8.00 0.85
CA LYS A 72 -0.21 9.47 0.76
C LYS A 72 0.93 10.04 1.61
N ALA A 73 1.73 10.91 1.01
CA ALA A 73 2.94 11.45 1.64
C ALA A 73 2.64 12.43 2.79
N CYS A 74 1.40 12.92 2.91
CA CYS A 74 0.95 13.79 3.99
C CYS A 74 -0.58 13.97 3.99
N ILE A 75 -1.11 14.60 5.05
CA ILE A 75 -2.54 14.95 5.16
C ILE A 75 -2.97 15.92 4.04
N ASP A 76 -2.11 16.86 3.64
CA ASP A 76 -2.45 17.82 2.58
C ASP A 76 -2.69 17.16 1.22
N GLU A 77 -1.90 16.12 0.88
CA GLU A 77 -2.13 15.33 -0.33
C GLU A 77 -3.50 14.63 -0.27
N LEU A 78 -3.82 14.04 0.87
CA LEU A 78 -5.14 13.45 1.10
C LEU A 78 -6.26 14.47 0.97
N CYS A 79 -6.11 15.67 1.53
CA CYS A 79 -7.07 16.76 1.40
C CYS A 79 -7.33 17.11 -0.07
N ASN A 80 -6.29 17.16 -0.90
CA ASN A 80 -6.44 17.44 -2.33
C ASN A 80 -7.28 16.38 -3.05
N ASN A 81 -7.17 15.13 -2.61
CA ASN A 81 -7.96 14.03 -3.17
C ASN A 81 -9.44 14.03 -2.69
N LEU A 82 -9.74 14.68 -1.56
CA LEU A 82 -11.07 14.61 -0.92
C LEU A 82 -11.89 15.91 -1.04
N LYS A 83 -11.22 17.06 -1.24
CA LYS A 83 -11.77 18.40 -1.03
C LYS A 83 -12.96 18.75 -1.90
N SER A 84 -13.01 18.32 -3.13
CA SER A 84 -14.03 18.78 -4.08
C SER A 84 -14.69 17.61 -4.80
N THR A 85 -15.99 17.45 -4.63
CA THR A 85 -16.78 16.49 -5.41
C THR A 85 -16.76 16.89 -6.89
N GLY A 86 -16.53 15.90 -7.78
CA GLY A 86 -16.51 16.13 -9.23
C GLY A 86 -15.18 16.67 -9.76
N THR A 87 -14.10 16.67 -8.97
CA THR A 87 -12.76 16.92 -9.49
C THR A 87 -12.12 15.63 -10.02
N LYS A 88 -11.26 15.76 -11.03
CA LYS A 88 -10.52 14.63 -11.61
C LYS A 88 -9.65 13.91 -10.59
N GLU A 89 -9.06 14.66 -9.65
CA GLU A 89 -8.22 14.11 -8.57
C GLU A 89 -9.04 13.22 -7.64
N ARG A 90 -10.23 13.66 -7.26
CA ARG A 90 -11.13 12.88 -6.42
C ARG A 90 -11.68 11.66 -7.15
N GLU A 91 -12.14 11.81 -8.38
CA GLU A 91 -12.63 10.70 -9.19
C GLU A 91 -11.54 9.63 -9.40
N ARG A 92 -10.31 10.06 -9.67
CA ARG A 92 -9.17 9.14 -9.79
C ARG A 92 -8.93 8.40 -8.48
N PHE A 93 -8.90 9.10 -7.35
CA PHE A 93 -8.69 8.49 -6.04
C PHE A 93 -9.82 7.51 -5.67
N GLU A 94 -11.07 7.88 -5.91
CA GLU A 94 -12.22 6.98 -5.70
C GLU A 94 -12.13 5.73 -6.60
N PHE A 95 -11.64 5.88 -7.83
CA PHE A 95 -11.41 4.77 -8.74
C PHE A 95 -10.29 3.84 -8.24
N GLU A 96 -9.16 4.40 -7.78
CA GLU A 96 -8.05 3.66 -7.17
C GLU A 96 -8.54 2.82 -5.97
N LEU A 97 -9.30 3.43 -5.05
CA LEU A 97 -9.86 2.73 -3.90
C LEU A 97 -10.92 1.67 -4.27
N THR A 98 -11.70 1.93 -5.33
CA THR A 98 -12.65 0.95 -5.86
C THR A 98 -11.93 -0.29 -6.39
N ARG A 99 -10.84 -0.10 -7.13
CA ARG A 99 -10.02 -1.19 -7.66
C ARG A 99 -9.37 -2.00 -6.53
N LEU A 100 -8.79 -1.31 -5.53
CA LEU A 100 -8.28 -1.96 -4.32
C LEU A 100 -9.35 -2.81 -3.64
N LYS A 101 -10.56 -2.26 -3.48
CA LYS A 101 -11.68 -2.99 -2.86
C LYS A 101 -12.04 -4.26 -3.61
N LEU A 102 -12.05 -4.22 -4.94
CA LEU A 102 -12.52 -5.31 -5.78
C LEU A 102 -11.46 -6.39 -6.02
N ASN A 103 -10.19 -6.00 -6.12
CA ASN A 103 -9.14 -6.85 -6.65
C ASN A 103 -8.11 -7.30 -5.60
N THR A 104 -8.14 -6.75 -4.38
CA THR A 104 -7.15 -7.07 -3.35
C THR A 104 -7.81 -7.53 -2.06
N GLU A 105 -7.37 -8.64 -1.52
CA GLU A 105 -7.89 -9.21 -0.28
C GLU A 105 -7.59 -8.29 0.92
N ASN A 106 -6.31 -8.00 1.16
CA ASN A 106 -5.85 -7.13 2.22
C ASN A 106 -5.30 -5.82 1.63
N LYS A 107 -5.86 -4.70 2.03
CA LYS A 107 -5.54 -3.38 1.49
C LYS A 107 -5.50 -2.34 2.57
N PHE A 108 -4.62 -1.34 2.40
CA PHE A 108 -4.45 -0.27 3.37
C PHE A 108 -4.25 1.07 2.65
N LEU A 109 -4.79 2.13 3.22
CA LEU A 109 -4.42 3.51 2.90
C LEU A 109 -3.46 4.00 3.98
N LEU A 110 -2.19 4.09 3.65
CA LEU A 110 -1.14 4.62 4.52
C LEU A 110 -1.02 6.14 4.31
N ILE A 111 -1.11 6.89 5.39
CA ILE A 111 -0.89 8.33 5.39
C ILE A 111 0.34 8.62 6.24
N GLU A 112 1.35 9.26 5.65
CA GLU A 112 2.57 9.61 6.38
C GLU A 112 2.37 10.87 7.20
N ASP A 113 1.89 10.66 8.40
CA ASP A 113 1.75 11.69 9.43
C ASP A 113 1.92 11.06 10.81
N LYS A 114 2.83 11.63 11.62
CA LYS A 114 3.18 11.07 12.91
C LYS A 114 2.01 11.08 13.90
N ASP A 115 1.28 12.19 13.94
CA ASP A 115 0.23 12.44 14.92
C ASP A 115 -1.18 12.32 14.30
N GLY A 116 -1.25 11.94 13.02
CA GLY A 116 -2.41 11.48 12.28
C GLY A 116 -3.75 12.13 12.63
N GLU A 117 -4.60 11.41 13.34
CA GLU A 117 -5.93 11.89 13.72
C GLU A 117 -5.89 13.13 14.62
N GLU A 118 -4.83 13.28 15.46
CA GLU A 118 -4.68 14.47 16.27
C GLU A 118 -4.37 15.71 15.43
N ASN A 119 -3.51 15.59 14.43
CA ASN A 119 -3.24 16.67 13.48
C ASN A 119 -4.49 17.05 12.69
N ILE A 120 -5.32 16.09 12.31
CA ILE A 120 -6.61 16.36 11.67
C ILE A 120 -7.51 17.13 12.63
N ARG A 121 -7.69 16.67 13.86
CA ARG A 121 -8.56 17.29 14.86
C ARG A 121 -8.15 18.72 15.17
N ASN A 122 -6.85 18.98 15.27
CA ASN A 122 -6.30 20.28 15.64
C ASN A 122 -6.04 21.19 14.44
N HIS A 123 -6.41 20.78 13.22
CA HIS A 123 -6.15 21.49 11.96
C HIS A 123 -4.65 21.79 11.73
N ASN A 124 -3.78 20.84 12.07
CA ASN A 124 -2.33 20.93 11.87
C ASN A 124 -1.93 20.45 10.46
N TYR A 125 -2.52 21.03 9.44
CA TYR A 125 -2.23 20.85 8.00
C TYR A 125 -2.56 22.15 7.26
N ARG A 126 -2.06 22.31 6.05
CA ARG A 126 -2.14 23.59 5.30
C ARG A 126 -3.48 23.80 4.57
N SER A 127 -4.13 22.69 4.21
CA SER A 127 -5.40 22.75 3.51
C SER A 127 -6.47 23.47 4.35
N ASP A 128 -7.34 24.23 3.72
CA ASP A 128 -8.53 24.85 4.36
C ASP A 128 -9.70 23.86 4.56
N PHE A 129 -9.50 22.57 4.24
CA PHE A 129 -10.50 21.54 4.48
C PHE A 129 -10.75 21.39 6.00
N LYS A 130 -11.99 21.64 6.41
CA LYS A 130 -12.35 21.69 7.83
C LYS A 130 -12.12 20.34 8.52
N PRO A 131 -11.54 20.32 9.75
CA PRO A 131 -11.21 19.09 10.49
C PRO A 131 -12.33 18.07 10.56
N VAL A 132 -13.53 18.49 10.97
CA VAL A 132 -14.70 17.61 11.11
C VAL A 132 -15.11 17.02 9.74
N SER A 133 -15.06 17.83 8.68
CA SER A 133 -15.41 17.38 7.33
C SER A 133 -14.36 16.39 6.79
N LEU A 134 -13.09 16.66 7.01
CA LEU A 134 -12.01 15.76 6.64
C LEU A 134 -12.12 14.42 7.37
N TYR A 135 -12.27 14.45 8.69
CA TYR A 135 -12.42 13.25 9.50
C TYR A 135 -13.61 12.39 9.06
N ASN A 136 -14.79 13.02 8.89
CA ASN A 136 -15.98 12.32 8.43
C ASN A 136 -15.82 11.74 7.01
N SER A 137 -15.14 12.47 6.12
CA SER A 137 -14.81 11.95 4.78
C SER A 137 -13.95 10.72 4.84
N LEU A 138 -12.92 10.69 5.70
CA LEU A 138 -12.08 9.52 5.90
C LEU A 138 -12.87 8.31 6.39
N LYS A 139 -13.72 8.49 7.41
CA LYS A 139 -14.57 7.39 7.92
C LYS A 139 -15.58 6.91 6.88
N ALA A 140 -16.13 7.81 6.07
CA ALA A 140 -17.00 7.43 4.96
C ALA A 140 -16.26 6.64 3.87
N PHE A 141 -15.03 7.03 3.53
CA PHE A 141 -14.19 6.31 2.56
C PHE A 141 -13.78 4.93 3.09
N GLU A 142 -13.33 4.86 4.34
CA GLU A 142 -13.00 3.58 5.00
C GLU A 142 -14.20 2.61 4.96
N ALA A 143 -15.39 3.10 5.30
CA ALA A 143 -16.61 2.29 5.27
C ALA A 143 -17.03 1.86 3.86
N ARG A 144 -16.97 2.78 2.88
CA ARG A 144 -17.37 2.55 1.49
C ARG A 144 -16.45 1.60 0.76
N TYR A 145 -15.15 1.83 0.86
CA TYR A 145 -14.15 1.10 0.09
C TYR A 145 -13.56 -0.10 0.84
N LYS A 146 -13.86 -0.25 2.13
CA LYS A 146 -13.29 -1.32 2.98
C LYS A 146 -11.76 -1.29 2.98
N VAL A 147 -11.19 -0.09 2.98
CA VAL A 147 -9.75 0.16 3.00
C VAL A 147 -9.40 0.79 4.35
N PRO A 148 -8.83 0.05 5.30
CA PRO A 148 -8.38 0.59 6.58
C PRO A 148 -7.37 1.73 6.37
N ILE A 149 -7.54 2.81 7.14
CA ILE A 149 -6.67 3.98 7.12
C ILE A 149 -5.67 3.86 8.25
N VAL A 150 -4.38 3.98 7.92
CA VAL A 150 -3.27 3.86 8.86
C VAL A 150 -2.40 5.10 8.78
N PHE A 151 -2.09 5.68 9.95
CA PHE A 151 -1.15 6.79 10.07
C PHE A 151 0.19 6.28 10.58
N GLN A 152 1.28 6.70 9.94
CA GLN A 152 2.65 6.39 10.37
C GLN A 152 3.56 7.58 10.11
N SER A 153 4.58 7.77 10.94
CA SER A 153 5.63 8.74 10.62
C SER A 153 6.46 8.29 9.41
N LYS A 154 7.11 9.24 8.74
CA LYS A 154 8.03 8.94 7.61
C LYS A 154 9.15 7.97 8.00
N GLU A 155 9.60 8.01 9.26
CA GLU A 155 10.66 7.14 9.78
C GLU A 155 10.17 5.69 9.95
N ILE A 156 8.90 5.51 10.28
CA ILE A 156 8.30 4.19 10.55
C ILE A 156 7.67 3.57 9.30
N SER A 157 7.17 4.40 8.38
CA SER A 157 6.48 3.94 7.15
C SER A 157 7.24 2.86 6.38
N PRO A 158 8.55 2.95 6.14
CA PRO A 158 9.27 1.92 5.38
C PRO A 158 9.25 0.55 6.07
N MET A 159 9.44 0.54 7.39
CA MET A 159 9.38 -0.68 8.18
C MET A 159 7.96 -1.25 8.21
N TRP A 160 6.97 -0.39 8.37
CA TRP A 160 5.56 -0.78 8.40
C TRP A 160 5.13 -1.41 7.06
N ILE A 161 5.47 -0.77 5.91
CA ILE A 161 5.20 -1.29 4.56
C ILE A 161 5.79 -2.69 4.40
N TYR A 162 7.09 -2.84 4.67
CA TYR A 162 7.77 -4.12 4.54
C TYR A 162 7.18 -5.20 5.44
N SER A 163 6.98 -4.90 6.72
CA SER A 163 6.50 -5.87 7.70
C SER A 163 5.07 -6.31 7.41
N THR A 164 4.20 -5.38 7.01
CA THR A 164 2.81 -5.66 6.64
C THR A 164 2.77 -6.58 5.41
N ILE A 165 3.41 -6.20 4.32
CA ILE A 165 3.45 -7.00 3.09
C ILE A 165 4.04 -8.39 3.39
N ARG A 166 5.19 -8.45 4.04
CA ARG A 166 5.87 -9.71 4.37
C ARG A 166 5.01 -10.64 5.22
N SER A 167 4.24 -10.10 6.15
CA SER A 167 3.36 -10.90 7.01
C SER A 167 2.21 -11.50 6.22
N HIS A 168 1.54 -10.73 5.37
CA HIS A 168 0.45 -11.22 4.53
C HIS A 168 0.94 -12.28 3.52
N VAL A 169 2.06 -12.02 2.84
CA VAL A 169 2.69 -13.01 1.95
C VAL A 169 3.02 -14.30 2.70
N ARG A 170 3.61 -14.18 3.90
CA ARG A 170 3.95 -15.36 4.71
C ARG A 170 2.74 -16.19 5.09
N GLU A 171 1.67 -15.57 5.55
CA GLU A 171 0.47 -16.30 5.96
C GLU A 171 -0.23 -16.94 4.75
N LYS A 172 -0.28 -16.24 3.60
CA LYS A 172 -0.81 -16.81 2.37
C LYS A 172 -0.02 -18.04 1.89
N LEU A 173 1.32 -17.95 1.93
CA LEU A 173 2.19 -19.09 1.61
C LEU A 173 2.00 -20.29 2.56
N LYS A 174 1.73 -20.05 3.85
CA LYS A 174 1.46 -21.13 4.81
C LYS A 174 0.11 -21.82 4.56
N GLN A 175 -0.87 -21.07 4.10
CA GLN A 175 -2.20 -21.62 3.78
C GLN A 175 -2.18 -22.50 2.53
N GLY A 176 -1.13 -22.40 1.71
CA GLY A 176 -1.01 -23.12 0.44
C GLY A 176 -1.99 -22.64 -0.64
N GLU A 177 -2.69 -21.53 -0.40
CA GLU A 177 -3.68 -20.95 -1.29
C GLU A 177 -3.06 -19.96 -2.30
N TYR A 178 -1.97 -20.37 -2.94
CA TYR A 178 -1.38 -19.63 -4.04
C TYR A 178 -1.54 -20.46 -5.32
N MET A 179 -2.47 -20.11 -6.15
CA MET A 179 -2.63 -20.74 -7.45
C MET A 179 -1.73 -20.06 -8.47
N GLU A 180 -1.00 -20.84 -9.26
CA GLU A 180 -0.35 -20.32 -10.46
C GLU A 180 -1.42 -19.76 -11.40
N GLY A 181 -1.38 -18.44 -11.61
CA GLY A 181 -2.11 -17.83 -12.71
C GLY A 181 -3.57 -17.51 -12.46
N GLY A 182 -3.81 -16.36 -11.89
CA GLY A 182 -4.99 -15.58 -12.28
C GLY A 182 -4.95 -15.38 -13.79
N LYS A 183 -6.04 -15.74 -14.44
CA LYS A 183 -6.31 -15.56 -15.87
C LYS A 183 -6.12 -14.12 -16.31
#